data_47569a18b17facd24c411b7a2746e49a
#
_entry.id   47569a18b17facd24c411b7a2746e49a
#
_cell.length_a   1.000
_cell.length_b   1.000
_cell.length_c   1.000
_cell.angle_alpha   90.00
_cell.angle_beta   90.00
_cell.angle_gamma   90.00
#
_symmetry.space_group_name_H-M   'P 1'
#
loop_
_entity.id
_entity.type
_entity.pdbx_description
1 polymer ?
#
loop_
_entity_poly.entity_id
_entity_poly.type
_entity_poly.pdbx_seq_one_letter_code
_entity_poly.pdbx_strand_id
1 'polypeptide(L)'
;MDPASILQLKDVLLKLKAEGKTLVISEHRLYYLLDIADRFVWLDQGEVRSVYTREEFLTFRPAQISAMGLRALDLNLLKTEIEDLKHSEHEFAFQNLECKVSGHSVLHIESLQIPAGEIVAVIGHNGAGKSTFAGCLCGIRKHTGKVFYNRTEWNAKKRLKESYMVMQDVNHQLFTESVRDEVTLNIPEGQSEQAENVLQQMGIAELAECHPLALSGGQKQRVAIASALCAGKKILIYDEPTSGLDYESMRCACALIREVSRQAELSLVITHDLEFIMACCTCVLHIDHGTVKAFYPLDSRGKARVKKEFLLQKESEERL
;
A
#
# COMPACT_ATOMS: atom_id res chain seq x y z
N MET A 1 2.26 0.69 -9.91
CA MET A 1 3.45 0.42 -10.77
C MET A 1 4.69 0.88 -10.03
N ASP A 2 5.78 0.11 -10.08
CA ASP A 2 7.07 0.55 -9.54
C ASP A 2 7.67 1.67 -10.41
N PRO A 3 8.63 2.44 -9.90
CA PRO A 3 9.21 3.56 -10.64
C PRO A 3 9.85 3.18 -11.98
N ALA A 4 10.50 2.01 -12.08
CA ALA A 4 11.09 1.55 -13.35
C ALA A 4 10.02 1.25 -14.40
N SER A 5 8.93 0.59 -14.00
CA SER A 5 7.77 0.36 -14.87
C SER A 5 7.12 1.66 -15.35
N ILE A 6 7.11 2.71 -14.52
CA ILE A 6 6.59 4.03 -14.91
C ILE A 6 7.46 4.67 -15.98
N LEU A 7 8.79 4.57 -15.87
CA LEU A 7 9.71 5.09 -16.89
C LEU A 7 9.53 4.38 -18.23
N GLN A 8 9.45 3.04 -18.22
CA GLN A 8 9.19 2.26 -19.43
C GLN A 8 7.87 2.64 -20.10
N LEU A 9 6.79 2.81 -19.29
CA LEU A 9 5.50 3.30 -19.81
C LEU A 9 5.65 4.68 -20.44
N LYS A 10 6.37 5.59 -19.80
CA LYS A 10 6.62 6.93 -20.29
C LYS A 10 7.29 6.90 -21.67
N ASP A 11 8.33 6.08 -21.83
CA ASP A 11 9.03 5.92 -23.12
C ASP A 11 8.11 5.40 -24.24
N VAL A 12 7.25 4.43 -23.92
CA VAL A 12 6.26 3.91 -24.86
C VAL A 12 5.27 5.01 -25.29
N LEU A 13 4.77 5.79 -24.31
CA LEU A 13 3.84 6.89 -24.59
C LEU A 13 4.49 7.97 -25.47
N LEU A 14 5.75 8.31 -25.22
CA LEU A 14 6.49 9.28 -26.04
C LEU A 14 6.69 8.79 -27.47
N LYS A 15 7.01 7.49 -27.67
CA LYS A 15 7.13 6.88 -29.00
C LYS A 15 5.80 6.94 -29.75
N LEU A 16 4.70 6.53 -29.13
CA LEU A 16 3.37 6.58 -29.75
C LEU A 16 2.95 8.01 -30.11
N LYS A 17 3.27 8.98 -29.24
CA LYS A 17 3.05 10.41 -29.51
C LYS A 17 3.86 10.89 -30.71
N ALA A 18 5.14 10.50 -30.81
CA ALA A 18 6.00 10.84 -31.95
C ALA A 18 5.52 10.23 -33.28
N GLU A 19 4.83 9.09 -33.24
CA GLU A 19 4.15 8.46 -34.38
C GLU A 19 2.83 9.16 -34.77
N GLY A 20 2.46 10.26 -34.10
CA GLY A 20 1.23 11.02 -34.37
C GLY A 20 -0.04 10.36 -33.82
N LYS A 21 0.06 9.43 -32.89
CA LYS A 21 -1.10 8.81 -32.25
C LYS A 21 -1.75 9.75 -31.25
N THR A 22 -3.08 9.78 -31.21
CA THR A 22 -3.84 10.41 -30.13
C THR A 22 -3.94 9.45 -28.96
N LEU A 23 -3.48 9.89 -27.79
CA LEU A 23 -3.47 9.10 -26.56
C LEU A 23 -4.48 9.69 -25.57
N VAL A 24 -5.36 8.84 -25.02
CA VAL A 24 -6.27 9.19 -23.93
C VAL A 24 -5.93 8.30 -22.75
N ILE A 25 -5.58 8.91 -21.61
CA ILE A 25 -5.11 8.23 -20.40
C ILE A 25 -5.97 8.67 -19.24
N SER A 26 -6.60 7.72 -18.54
CA SER A 26 -7.30 7.96 -17.28
C SER A 26 -6.41 7.56 -16.13
N GLU A 27 -6.02 8.53 -15.29
CA GLU A 27 -5.06 8.33 -14.21
C GLU A 27 -5.27 9.34 -13.09
N HIS A 28 -5.00 8.94 -11.84
CA HIS A 28 -5.02 9.81 -10.67
C HIS A 28 -3.64 10.36 -10.31
N ARG A 29 -2.57 9.65 -10.70
CA ARG A 29 -1.17 10.02 -10.44
C ARG A 29 -0.56 10.67 -11.68
N LEU A 30 -0.69 11.97 -11.80
CA LEU A 30 -0.31 12.69 -13.01
C LEU A 30 1.17 13.11 -13.06
N TYR A 31 1.93 12.97 -11.96
CA TYR A 31 3.30 13.48 -11.86
C TYR A 31 4.25 13.00 -12.98
N TYR A 32 4.04 11.80 -13.53
CA TYR A 32 4.85 11.25 -14.60
C TYR A 32 4.32 11.58 -16.00
N LEU A 33 3.13 12.16 -16.11
CA LEU A 33 2.49 12.54 -17.37
C LEU A 33 2.58 14.04 -17.65
N LEU A 34 3.03 14.84 -16.71
CA LEU A 34 3.03 16.31 -16.80
C LEU A 34 3.80 16.86 -18.00
N ASP A 35 4.86 16.18 -18.43
CA ASP A 35 5.70 16.56 -19.58
C ASP A 35 5.26 15.90 -20.90
N ILE A 36 4.34 14.93 -20.84
CA ILE A 36 3.82 14.20 -22.01
C ILE A 36 2.48 14.73 -22.47
N ALA A 37 1.58 15.02 -21.51
CA ALA A 37 0.21 15.41 -21.81
C ALA A 37 0.14 16.83 -22.38
N ASP A 38 -0.64 17.01 -23.44
CA ASP A 38 -0.91 18.31 -24.07
C ASP A 38 -2.11 19.00 -23.41
N ARG A 39 -3.08 18.22 -22.95
CA ARG A 39 -4.31 18.68 -22.29
C ARG A 39 -4.68 17.80 -21.13
N PHE A 40 -5.33 18.40 -20.13
CA PHE A 40 -5.90 17.72 -18.96
C PHE A 40 -7.41 17.92 -18.96
N VAL A 41 -8.16 16.83 -18.98
CA VAL A 41 -9.62 16.84 -18.94
C VAL A 41 -10.06 16.40 -17.56
N TRP A 42 -10.69 17.29 -16.82
CA TRP A 42 -11.25 16.98 -15.51
C TRP A 42 -12.67 16.45 -15.66
N LEU A 43 -12.85 15.19 -15.28
CA LEU A 43 -14.13 14.50 -15.22
C LEU A 43 -14.60 14.41 -13.77
N ASP A 44 -15.84 14.79 -13.52
CA ASP A 44 -16.48 14.67 -12.22
C ASP A 44 -17.96 14.27 -12.41
N GLN A 45 -18.42 13.25 -11.69
CA GLN A 45 -19.78 12.71 -11.75
C GLN A 45 -20.27 12.39 -13.20
N GLY A 46 -19.35 11.92 -14.03
CA GLY A 46 -19.66 11.56 -15.43
C GLY A 46 -19.69 12.74 -16.40
N GLU A 47 -19.41 13.96 -15.95
CA GLU A 47 -19.38 15.17 -16.78
C GLU A 47 -17.96 15.75 -16.92
N VAL A 48 -17.67 16.33 -18.09
CA VAL A 48 -16.47 17.13 -18.29
C VAL A 48 -16.66 18.48 -17.61
N ARG A 49 -15.99 18.69 -16.50
CA ARG A 49 -16.04 19.96 -15.74
C ARG A 49 -15.17 21.03 -16.38
N SER A 50 -13.98 20.65 -16.84
CA SER A 50 -13.04 21.59 -17.44
C SER A 50 -12.02 20.87 -18.31
N VAL A 51 -11.44 21.61 -19.24
CA VAL A 51 -10.31 21.21 -20.06
C VAL A 51 -9.23 22.26 -19.92
N TYR A 52 -8.04 21.84 -19.53
CA TYR A 52 -6.89 22.71 -19.29
C TYR A 52 -5.78 22.41 -20.31
N THR A 53 -5.08 23.42 -20.76
CA THR A 53 -3.78 23.26 -21.40
C THR A 53 -2.75 22.82 -20.34
N ARG A 54 -1.60 22.34 -20.78
CA ARG A 54 -0.50 21.99 -19.89
C ARG A 54 -0.05 23.17 -19.06
N GLU A 55 0.10 24.34 -19.68
CA GLU A 55 0.55 25.58 -19.04
C GLU A 55 -0.42 25.99 -17.95
N GLU A 56 -1.71 25.98 -18.21
CA GLU A 56 -2.75 26.31 -17.21
C GLU A 56 -2.73 25.32 -16.05
N PHE A 57 -2.65 24.00 -16.35
CA PHE A 57 -2.70 22.97 -15.32
C PHE A 57 -1.50 23.04 -14.35
N LEU A 58 -0.31 23.38 -14.86
CA LEU A 58 0.89 23.52 -14.03
C LEU A 58 0.89 24.75 -13.11
N THR A 59 -0.07 25.69 -13.28
CA THR A 59 -0.23 26.84 -12.36
C THR A 59 -0.99 26.49 -11.08
N PHE A 60 -1.65 25.31 -11.03
CA PHE A 60 -2.46 24.95 -9.88
C PHE A 60 -1.64 24.67 -8.64
N ARG A 61 -2.13 25.19 -7.51
CA ARG A 61 -1.54 24.94 -6.19
C ARG A 61 -1.92 23.53 -5.70
N PRO A 62 -1.12 22.93 -4.82
CA PRO A 62 -1.41 21.60 -4.27
C PRO A 62 -2.83 21.45 -3.72
N ALA A 63 -3.37 22.46 -3.03
CA ALA A 63 -4.73 22.44 -2.50
C ALA A 63 -5.81 22.36 -3.60
N GLN A 64 -5.60 22.98 -4.75
CA GLN A 64 -6.52 22.93 -5.90
C GLN A 64 -6.47 21.53 -6.53
N ILE A 65 -5.28 20.95 -6.67
CA ILE A 65 -5.08 19.59 -7.17
C ILE A 65 -5.78 18.58 -6.28
N SER A 66 -5.61 18.66 -4.96
CA SER A 66 -6.30 17.80 -4.00
C SER A 66 -7.82 17.97 -4.04
N ALA A 67 -8.33 19.20 -4.21
CA ALA A 67 -9.77 19.47 -4.34
C ALA A 67 -10.39 18.87 -5.62
N MET A 68 -9.57 18.59 -6.64
CA MET A 68 -9.98 17.89 -7.86
C MET A 68 -9.91 16.34 -7.70
N GLY A 69 -9.62 15.83 -6.51
CA GLY A 69 -9.42 14.40 -6.25
C GLY A 69 -8.10 13.83 -6.77
N LEU A 70 -7.20 14.69 -7.25
CA LEU A 70 -5.93 14.28 -7.85
C LEU A 70 -4.82 14.13 -6.81
N ARG A 71 -3.90 13.22 -7.11
CA ARG A 71 -2.71 12.93 -6.32
C ARG A 71 -1.64 14.01 -6.54
N ALA A 72 -0.65 14.07 -5.65
CA ALA A 72 0.41 15.06 -5.72
C ALA A 72 1.11 15.09 -7.09
N LEU A 73 1.27 16.29 -7.66
CA LEU A 73 1.99 16.49 -8.93
C LEU A 73 3.51 16.57 -8.73
N ASP A 74 3.97 17.00 -7.55
CA ASP A 74 5.39 17.04 -7.18
C ASP A 74 5.62 16.23 -5.89
N LEU A 75 6.27 15.09 -6.03
CA LEU A 75 6.57 14.21 -4.90
C LEU A 75 7.61 14.79 -3.93
N ASN A 76 8.37 15.81 -4.33
CA ASN A 76 9.32 16.48 -3.43
C ASN A 76 8.60 17.31 -2.35
N LEU A 77 7.42 17.84 -2.67
CA LEU A 77 6.63 18.70 -1.79
C LEU A 77 5.84 17.91 -0.74
N LEU A 78 5.84 16.56 -0.80
CA LEU A 78 5.12 15.74 0.16
C LEU A 78 5.61 16.00 1.58
N LYS A 79 4.66 16.28 2.47
CA LYS A 79 4.89 16.42 3.92
C LYS A 79 4.44 15.14 4.61
N THR A 80 5.08 14.82 5.72
CA THR A 80 4.65 13.72 6.58
C THR A 80 3.67 14.23 7.61
N GLU A 81 2.65 13.45 7.87
CA GLU A 81 1.62 13.75 8.88
C GLU A 81 1.77 12.86 10.13
N ILE A 82 2.85 12.10 10.22
CA ILE A 82 3.07 11.14 11.30
C ILE A 82 3.94 11.79 12.36
N GLU A 83 3.43 11.83 13.57
CA GLU A 83 4.16 12.20 14.79
C GLU A 83 5.10 11.07 15.22
N ASP A 84 6.07 11.39 16.10
CA ASP A 84 7.13 10.50 16.52
C ASP A 84 6.65 9.12 16.99
N LEU A 85 7.43 8.12 16.62
CA LEU A 85 7.20 6.70 16.90
C LEU A 85 7.21 6.42 18.41
N LYS A 86 6.25 5.64 18.87
CA LYS A 86 6.34 5.05 20.22
C LYS A 86 7.38 3.93 20.17
N HIS A 87 8.46 4.07 20.89
CA HIS A 87 9.40 2.96 21.08
C HIS A 87 8.71 1.82 21.83
N SER A 88 8.59 0.67 21.17
CA SER A 88 8.14 -0.57 21.81
C SER A 88 9.35 -1.35 22.32
N GLU A 89 9.21 -1.95 23.51
CA GLU A 89 10.20 -2.91 24.03
C GLU A 89 10.08 -4.28 23.34
N HIS A 90 8.99 -4.50 22.61
CA HIS A 90 8.72 -5.74 21.87
C HIS A 90 9.18 -5.62 20.43
N GLU A 91 9.59 -6.74 19.84
CA GLU A 91 10.04 -6.78 18.45
C GLU A 91 9.69 -8.10 17.77
N PHE A 92 9.63 -8.05 16.44
CA PHE A 92 9.71 -9.23 15.58
C PHE A 92 11.16 -9.40 15.13
N ALA A 93 11.71 -10.62 15.29
CA ALA A 93 13.04 -10.95 14.81
C ALA A 93 12.99 -12.12 13.84
N PHE A 94 13.75 -11.99 12.75
CA PHE A 94 13.87 -12.99 11.69
C PHE A 94 15.32 -13.45 11.64
N GLN A 95 15.54 -14.77 11.59
CA GLN A 95 16.87 -15.36 11.56
C GLN A 95 16.96 -16.42 10.46
N ASN A 96 17.90 -16.24 9.54
CA ASN A 96 18.20 -17.15 8.42
C ASN A 96 16.94 -17.56 7.64
N LEU A 97 16.04 -16.60 7.39
CA LEU A 97 14.79 -16.83 6.68
C LEU A 97 15.09 -17.01 5.19
N GLU A 98 14.94 -18.23 4.67
CA GLU A 98 15.09 -18.52 3.26
C GLU A 98 13.84 -19.15 2.69
N CYS A 99 13.34 -18.60 1.57
CA CYS A 99 12.23 -19.14 0.79
C CYS A 99 12.70 -19.50 -0.61
N LYS A 100 12.41 -20.76 -1.02
CA LYS A 100 12.72 -21.26 -2.36
C LYS A 100 11.43 -21.54 -3.14
N VAL A 101 11.44 -21.17 -4.43
CA VAL A 101 10.39 -21.47 -5.39
C VAL A 101 11.02 -22.23 -6.55
N SER A 102 10.51 -23.42 -6.86
CA SER A 102 11.07 -24.30 -7.90
C SER A 102 12.59 -24.52 -7.75
N GLY A 103 13.08 -24.64 -6.51
CA GLY A 103 14.50 -24.87 -6.21
C GLY A 103 15.37 -23.62 -6.18
N HIS A 104 14.90 -22.48 -6.65
CA HIS A 104 15.64 -21.20 -6.64
C HIS A 104 15.31 -20.39 -5.39
N SER A 105 16.34 -19.84 -4.73
CA SER A 105 16.17 -18.91 -3.60
C SER A 105 15.58 -17.60 -4.11
N VAL A 106 14.37 -17.26 -3.65
CA VAL A 106 13.67 -16.01 -4.01
C VAL A 106 13.65 -15.02 -2.86
N LEU A 107 14.00 -15.47 -1.65
CA LEU A 107 14.14 -14.62 -0.46
C LEU A 107 15.21 -15.23 0.44
N HIS A 108 16.16 -14.40 0.88
CA HIS A 108 17.17 -14.75 1.87
C HIS A 108 17.41 -13.58 2.81
N ILE A 109 17.00 -13.72 4.06
CA ILE A 109 17.15 -12.71 5.12
C ILE A 109 17.95 -13.35 6.25
N GLU A 110 19.22 -12.95 6.36
CA GLU A 110 20.12 -13.46 7.40
C GLU A 110 19.63 -13.02 8.79
N SER A 111 19.36 -11.73 8.96
CA SER A 111 18.84 -11.15 10.18
C SER A 111 18.03 -9.90 9.89
N LEU A 112 16.89 -9.76 10.57
CA LEU A 112 16.07 -8.55 10.53
C LEU A 112 15.35 -8.42 11.87
N GLN A 113 15.32 -7.21 12.43
CA GLN A 113 14.54 -6.86 13.61
C GLN A 113 13.60 -5.72 13.25
N ILE A 114 12.33 -5.85 13.62
CA ILE A 114 11.28 -4.85 13.42
C ILE A 114 10.62 -4.59 14.77
N PRO A 115 10.68 -3.37 15.30
CA PRO A 115 9.96 -3.02 16.53
C PRO A 115 8.45 -3.27 16.39
N ALA A 116 7.81 -3.69 17.46
CA ALA A 116 6.36 -3.87 17.46
C ALA A 116 5.64 -2.50 17.47
N GLY A 117 4.39 -2.49 16.96
CA GLY A 117 3.58 -1.27 16.85
C GLY A 117 3.87 -0.43 15.59
N GLU A 118 4.80 -0.88 14.74
CA GLU A 118 5.18 -0.14 13.53
C GLU A 118 4.26 -0.43 12.35
N ILE A 119 4.08 0.59 11.50
CA ILE A 119 3.49 0.47 10.16
C ILE A 119 4.64 0.53 9.16
N VAL A 120 5.04 -0.62 8.65
CA VAL A 120 6.25 -0.77 7.83
C VAL A 120 5.89 -0.79 6.36
N ALA A 121 6.33 0.23 5.60
CA ALA A 121 6.30 0.17 4.15
C ALA A 121 7.34 -0.83 3.63
N VAL A 122 6.90 -1.84 2.88
CA VAL A 122 7.79 -2.79 2.20
C VAL A 122 7.94 -2.35 0.76
N ILE A 123 9.13 -1.85 0.41
CA ILE A 123 9.45 -1.33 -0.92
C ILE A 123 10.50 -2.19 -1.63
N GLY A 124 10.63 -2.02 -2.94
CA GLY A 124 11.57 -2.74 -3.81
C GLY A 124 10.94 -2.97 -5.18
N HIS A 125 11.74 -3.29 -6.20
CA HIS A 125 11.24 -3.52 -7.56
C HIS A 125 10.27 -4.72 -7.66
N ASN A 126 9.56 -4.86 -8.78
CA ASN A 126 8.71 -6.02 -9.02
C ASN A 126 9.58 -7.29 -9.09
N GLY A 127 9.15 -8.33 -8.37
CA GLY A 127 9.95 -9.55 -8.23
C GLY A 127 11.04 -9.50 -7.14
N ALA A 128 11.22 -8.39 -6.42
CA ALA A 128 12.22 -8.26 -5.34
C ALA A 128 12.02 -9.20 -4.14
N GLY A 129 10.84 -9.85 -4.01
CA GLY A 129 10.56 -10.77 -2.89
C GLY A 129 9.61 -10.20 -1.84
N LYS A 130 9.00 -9.03 -2.04
CA LYS A 130 8.10 -8.36 -1.07
C LYS A 130 6.92 -9.24 -0.64
N SER A 131 6.10 -9.70 -1.60
CA SER A 131 4.94 -10.59 -1.30
C SER A 131 5.39 -11.98 -0.84
N THR A 132 6.62 -12.41 -1.20
CA THR A 132 7.22 -13.63 -0.66
C THR A 132 7.53 -13.46 0.82
N PHE A 133 8.15 -12.34 1.22
CA PHE A 133 8.42 -12.01 2.63
C PHE A 133 7.11 -11.96 3.44
N ALA A 134 6.10 -11.26 2.94
CA ALA A 134 4.78 -11.19 3.57
C ALA A 134 4.16 -12.58 3.77
N GLY A 135 4.19 -13.43 2.74
CA GLY A 135 3.68 -14.80 2.81
C GLY A 135 4.47 -15.70 3.78
N CYS A 136 5.79 -15.50 3.90
CA CYS A 136 6.61 -16.19 4.90
C CYS A 136 6.25 -15.72 6.31
N LEU A 137 6.08 -14.42 6.52
CA LEU A 137 5.68 -13.85 7.81
C LEU A 137 4.31 -14.36 8.25
N CYS A 138 3.30 -14.39 7.37
CA CYS A 138 1.98 -14.96 7.68
C CYS A 138 2.00 -16.49 7.93
N GLY A 139 3.06 -17.19 7.54
CA GLY A 139 3.10 -18.65 7.59
C GLY A 139 2.38 -19.35 6.42
N ILE A 140 1.97 -18.62 5.38
CA ILE A 140 1.36 -19.14 4.15
C ILE A 140 2.41 -19.78 3.25
N ARG A 141 3.62 -19.19 3.16
CA ARG A 141 4.73 -19.72 2.39
C ARG A 141 5.71 -20.49 3.27
N LYS A 142 6.11 -21.67 2.79
CA LYS A 142 7.14 -22.48 3.45
C LYS A 142 8.50 -21.78 3.31
N HIS A 143 9.27 -21.76 4.38
CA HIS A 143 10.61 -21.21 4.45
C HIS A 143 11.45 -21.99 5.46
N THR A 144 12.75 -21.87 5.41
CA THR A 144 13.69 -22.23 6.49
C THR A 144 13.93 -21.03 7.39
N GLY A 145 14.69 -21.23 8.48
CA GLY A 145 14.94 -20.17 9.46
C GLY A 145 13.79 -19.98 10.43
N LYS A 146 13.89 -18.95 11.27
CA LYS A 146 13.02 -18.74 12.43
C LYS A 146 12.46 -17.32 12.46
N VAL A 147 11.23 -17.22 12.98
CA VAL A 147 10.55 -15.97 13.25
C VAL A 147 10.22 -15.92 14.74
N PHE A 148 10.60 -14.85 15.39
CA PHE A 148 10.34 -14.63 16.81
C PHE A 148 9.47 -13.40 17.00
N TYR A 149 8.61 -13.42 18.01
CA TYR A 149 7.97 -12.26 18.57
C TYR A 149 8.29 -12.21 20.06
N ASN A 150 8.87 -11.11 20.51
CA ASN A 150 9.30 -10.91 21.89
C ASN A 150 10.09 -12.13 22.42
N ARG A 151 11.17 -12.51 21.73
CA ARG A 151 12.06 -13.66 22.01
C ARG A 151 11.40 -15.05 21.98
N THR A 152 10.10 -15.13 21.71
CA THR A 152 9.38 -16.40 21.60
C THR A 152 9.27 -16.79 20.11
N GLU A 153 9.72 -17.99 19.76
CA GLU A 153 9.60 -18.50 18.40
C GLU A 153 8.12 -18.73 18.02
N TRP A 154 7.71 -18.17 16.90
CA TRP A 154 6.38 -18.37 16.33
C TRP A 154 6.45 -19.27 15.11
N ASN A 155 5.94 -20.49 15.24
CA ASN A 155 5.83 -21.42 14.11
C ASN A 155 4.79 -20.92 13.07
N ALA A 156 4.79 -21.54 11.89
CA ALA A 156 3.90 -21.16 10.79
C ALA A 156 2.42 -21.18 11.19
N LYS A 157 1.97 -22.19 11.95
CA LYS A 157 0.58 -22.32 12.39
C LYS A 157 0.15 -21.16 13.30
N LYS A 158 1.03 -20.75 14.22
CA LYS A 158 0.76 -19.60 15.10
C LYS A 158 0.72 -18.30 14.30
N ARG A 159 1.67 -18.08 13.40
CA ARG A 159 1.69 -16.88 12.53
C ARG A 159 0.43 -16.80 11.67
N LEU A 160 0.02 -17.91 11.05
CA LEU A 160 -1.21 -17.96 10.26
C LEU A 160 -2.45 -17.59 11.08
N LYS A 161 -2.54 -18.05 12.34
CA LYS A 161 -3.65 -17.71 13.23
C LYS A 161 -3.65 -16.22 13.64
N GLU A 162 -2.47 -15.65 13.84
CA GLU A 162 -2.28 -14.28 14.35
C GLU A 162 -2.13 -13.23 13.22
N SER A 163 -2.25 -13.63 11.96
CA SER A 163 -2.12 -12.74 10.81
C SER A 163 -3.44 -12.55 10.07
N TYR A 164 -3.59 -11.37 9.46
CA TYR A 164 -4.60 -11.09 8.45
C TYR A 164 -3.93 -10.38 7.26
N MET A 165 -4.30 -10.76 6.05
CA MET A 165 -3.74 -10.18 4.83
C MET A 165 -4.86 -9.64 3.95
N VAL A 166 -4.78 -8.36 3.64
CA VAL A 166 -5.59 -7.71 2.61
C VAL A 166 -4.84 -7.84 1.29
N MET A 167 -5.43 -8.55 0.34
CA MET A 167 -4.82 -8.86 -0.95
C MET A 167 -4.89 -7.67 -1.92
N GLN A 168 -3.97 -7.60 -2.87
CA GLN A 168 -3.96 -6.60 -3.93
C GLN A 168 -5.27 -6.61 -4.74
N ASP A 169 -5.73 -7.79 -5.14
CA ASP A 169 -7.05 -7.96 -5.74
C ASP A 169 -8.03 -8.47 -4.69
N VAL A 170 -8.77 -7.54 -4.09
CA VAL A 170 -9.78 -7.83 -3.07
C VAL A 170 -10.94 -8.68 -3.58
N ASN A 171 -11.15 -8.79 -4.91
CA ASN A 171 -12.18 -9.67 -5.46
C ASN A 171 -11.92 -11.15 -5.16
N HIS A 172 -10.66 -11.54 -4.96
CA HIS A 172 -10.30 -12.91 -4.57
C HIS A 172 -10.47 -13.18 -3.07
N GLN A 173 -10.78 -12.15 -2.29
CA GLN A 173 -10.89 -12.25 -0.83
C GLN A 173 -12.34 -12.14 -0.36
N LEU A 174 -13.17 -11.37 -1.07
CA LEU A 174 -14.56 -11.11 -0.71
C LEU A 174 -15.47 -12.17 -1.36
N PHE A 175 -16.11 -13.01 -0.56
CA PHE A 175 -16.85 -14.18 -1.07
C PHE A 175 -18.20 -14.45 -0.36
N THR A 176 -18.56 -13.63 0.64
CA THR A 176 -19.82 -13.78 1.37
C THR A 176 -21.01 -13.18 0.61
N GLU A 177 -22.22 -13.42 1.10
CA GLU A 177 -23.45 -12.93 0.48
C GLU A 177 -23.71 -11.43 0.75
N SER A 178 -23.18 -10.91 1.87
CA SER A 178 -23.31 -9.50 2.22
C SER A 178 -22.02 -8.91 2.78
N VAL A 179 -21.89 -7.58 2.72
CA VAL A 179 -20.79 -6.83 3.36
C VAL A 179 -20.77 -7.09 4.86
N ARG A 180 -21.92 -7.17 5.50
CA ARG A 180 -22.06 -7.51 6.92
C ARG A 180 -21.44 -8.87 7.22
N ASP A 181 -21.81 -9.89 6.45
CA ASP A 181 -21.25 -11.24 6.64
C ASP A 181 -19.75 -11.27 6.45
N GLU A 182 -19.24 -10.53 5.46
CA GLU A 182 -17.79 -10.44 5.19
C GLU A 182 -17.01 -9.85 6.37
N VAL A 183 -17.55 -8.79 6.97
CA VAL A 183 -16.91 -8.11 8.11
C VAL A 183 -17.03 -8.94 9.38
N THR A 184 -18.16 -9.66 9.57
CA THR A 184 -18.38 -10.49 10.77
C THR A 184 -17.72 -11.84 10.73
N LEU A 185 -17.26 -12.31 9.57
CA LEU A 185 -16.71 -13.66 9.36
C LEU A 185 -15.62 -14.07 10.38
N ASN A 186 -14.83 -13.10 10.84
CA ASN A 186 -13.74 -13.32 11.78
C ASN A 186 -14.02 -12.80 13.20
N ILE A 187 -15.25 -12.35 13.46
CA ILE A 187 -15.67 -11.87 14.80
C ILE A 187 -16.15 -13.06 15.61
N PRO A 188 -15.78 -13.17 16.89
CA PRO A 188 -16.37 -14.16 17.79
C PRO A 188 -17.89 -13.99 17.92
N GLU A 189 -18.63 -15.09 18.05
CA GLU A 189 -20.07 -15.06 18.26
C GLU A 189 -20.45 -14.14 19.43
N GLY A 190 -21.47 -13.29 19.23
CA GLY A 190 -21.97 -12.35 20.24
C GLY A 190 -21.34 -10.96 20.20
N GLN A 191 -20.44 -10.65 19.27
CA GLN A 191 -19.82 -9.33 19.11
C GLN A 191 -20.27 -8.59 17.82
N SER A 192 -21.48 -8.82 17.36
CA SER A 192 -22.02 -8.19 16.13
C SER A 192 -22.06 -6.65 16.19
N GLU A 193 -22.20 -6.05 17.38
CA GLU A 193 -22.15 -4.60 17.57
C GLU A 193 -20.80 -3.99 17.13
N GLN A 194 -19.71 -4.74 17.27
CA GLN A 194 -18.39 -4.30 16.78
C GLN A 194 -18.39 -4.11 15.25
N ALA A 195 -19.04 -5.02 14.51
CA ALA A 195 -19.12 -4.93 13.05
C ALA A 195 -19.90 -3.68 12.61
N GLU A 196 -21.01 -3.37 13.26
CA GLU A 196 -21.80 -2.17 12.96
C GLU A 196 -20.98 -0.89 13.17
N ASN A 197 -20.27 -0.79 14.29
CA ASN A 197 -19.41 0.34 14.58
C ASN A 197 -18.30 0.48 13.53
N VAL A 198 -17.70 -0.63 13.09
CA VAL A 198 -16.67 -0.64 12.06
C VAL A 198 -17.24 -0.22 10.71
N LEU A 199 -18.40 -0.74 10.30
CA LEU A 199 -19.07 -0.35 9.05
C LEU A 199 -19.39 1.15 9.02
N GLN A 200 -19.81 1.73 10.15
CA GLN A 200 -20.02 3.18 10.27
C GLN A 200 -18.73 3.97 10.15
N GLN A 201 -17.67 3.56 10.85
CA GLN A 201 -16.34 4.20 10.78
C GLN A 201 -15.76 4.17 9.36
N MET A 202 -16.02 3.07 8.63
CA MET A 202 -15.58 2.89 7.24
C MET A 202 -16.45 3.66 6.23
N GLY A 203 -17.58 4.26 6.65
CA GLY A 203 -18.53 4.93 5.77
C GLY A 203 -19.14 3.98 4.74
N ILE A 204 -19.44 2.74 5.14
CA ILE A 204 -20.04 1.69 4.32
C ILE A 204 -21.23 1.01 5.00
N ALA A 205 -21.76 1.59 6.08
CA ALA A 205 -22.89 1.01 6.83
C ALA A 205 -24.14 0.85 5.97
N GLU A 206 -24.40 1.80 5.06
CA GLU A 206 -25.52 1.74 4.09
C GLU A 206 -25.39 0.60 3.08
N LEU A 207 -24.17 0.05 2.91
CA LEU A 207 -23.88 -1.05 2.00
C LEU A 207 -23.89 -2.42 2.70
N ALA A 208 -24.24 -2.47 3.99
CA ALA A 208 -24.12 -3.68 4.82
C ALA A 208 -24.83 -4.90 4.21
N GLU A 209 -26.00 -4.70 3.60
CA GLU A 209 -26.79 -5.75 2.97
C GLU A 209 -26.45 -5.96 1.48
N CYS A 210 -25.53 -5.19 0.91
CA CYS A 210 -25.13 -5.36 -0.47
C CYS A 210 -24.19 -6.55 -0.63
N HIS A 211 -24.27 -7.22 -1.78
CA HIS A 211 -23.29 -8.24 -2.13
C HIS A 211 -21.93 -7.59 -2.41
N PRO A 212 -20.81 -8.07 -1.82
CA PRO A 212 -19.49 -7.43 -1.97
C PRO A 212 -19.05 -7.23 -3.41
N LEU A 213 -19.38 -8.15 -4.31
CA LEU A 213 -19.01 -8.02 -5.74
C LEU A 213 -19.75 -6.90 -6.48
N ALA A 214 -20.89 -6.42 -5.97
CA ALA A 214 -21.64 -5.30 -6.55
C ALA A 214 -21.02 -3.92 -6.24
N LEU A 215 -20.03 -3.87 -5.34
CA LEU A 215 -19.40 -2.64 -4.88
C LEU A 215 -18.37 -2.10 -5.87
N SER A 216 -18.11 -0.79 -5.80
CA SER A 216 -16.97 -0.16 -6.48
C SER A 216 -15.63 -0.63 -5.89
N GLY A 217 -14.54 -0.47 -6.63
CA GLY A 217 -13.21 -0.88 -6.16
C GLY A 217 -12.83 -0.27 -4.81
N GLY A 218 -13.08 1.04 -4.62
CA GLY A 218 -12.80 1.71 -3.35
C GLY A 218 -13.70 1.25 -2.20
N GLN A 219 -14.97 0.90 -2.46
CA GLN A 219 -15.87 0.31 -1.47
C GLN A 219 -15.39 -1.10 -1.06
N LYS A 220 -15.02 -1.94 -2.04
CA LYS A 220 -14.44 -3.27 -1.78
C LYS A 220 -13.18 -3.20 -0.92
N GLN A 221 -12.31 -2.23 -1.21
CA GLN A 221 -11.10 -2.00 -0.41
C GLN A 221 -11.44 -1.65 1.04
N ARG A 222 -12.44 -0.78 1.25
CA ARG A 222 -12.92 -0.43 2.60
C ARG A 222 -13.50 -1.63 3.34
N VAL A 223 -14.25 -2.50 2.66
CA VAL A 223 -14.77 -3.75 3.23
C VAL A 223 -13.61 -4.65 3.66
N ALA A 224 -12.59 -4.86 2.82
CA ALA A 224 -11.44 -5.70 3.17
C ALA A 224 -10.63 -5.15 4.36
N ILE A 225 -10.50 -3.81 4.49
CA ILE A 225 -9.87 -3.17 5.66
C ILE A 225 -10.77 -3.32 6.90
N ALA A 226 -12.09 -3.19 6.76
CA ALA A 226 -13.05 -3.42 7.84
C ALA A 226 -12.95 -4.84 8.39
N SER A 227 -12.86 -5.84 7.50
CA SER A 227 -12.67 -7.24 7.88
C SER A 227 -11.33 -7.47 8.60
N ALA A 228 -10.26 -6.75 8.20
CA ALA A 228 -8.97 -6.80 8.89
C ALA A 228 -9.05 -6.23 10.33
N LEU A 229 -9.81 -5.14 10.53
CA LEU A 229 -10.04 -4.56 11.85
C LEU A 229 -10.81 -5.52 12.75
N CYS A 230 -11.90 -6.08 12.24
CA CYS A 230 -12.72 -7.01 12.98
C CYS A 230 -12.01 -8.34 13.30
N ALA A 231 -11.03 -8.73 12.48
CA ALA A 231 -10.25 -9.94 12.72
C ALA A 231 -9.38 -9.87 13.98
N GLY A 232 -9.04 -8.68 14.50
CA GLY A 232 -8.30 -8.48 15.74
C GLY A 232 -6.94 -9.18 15.78
N LYS A 233 -6.22 -9.21 14.64
CA LYS A 233 -4.96 -9.95 14.51
C LYS A 233 -3.76 -9.10 14.90
N LYS A 234 -2.69 -9.79 15.35
CA LYS A 234 -1.44 -9.14 15.74
C LYS A 234 -0.58 -8.71 14.56
N ILE A 235 -0.67 -9.41 13.44
CA ILE A 235 0.07 -9.10 12.21
C ILE A 235 -0.95 -8.77 11.12
N LEU A 236 -0.84 -7.58 10.57
CA LEU A 236 -1.65 -7.11 9.47
C LEU A 236 -0.77 -6.89 8.25
N ILE A 237 -1.22 -7.34 7.11
CA ILE A 237 -0.51 -7.15 5.84
C ILE A 237 -1.47 -6.58 4.82
N TYR A 238 -1.02 -5.54 4.14
CA TYR A 238 -1.75 -4.88 3.07
C TYR A 238 -0.88 -4.92 1.81
N ASP A 239 -1.34 -5.62 0.77
CA ASP A 239 -0.63 -5.70 -0.51
C ASP A 239 -1.25 -4.71 -1.49
N GLU A 240 -0.52 -3.63 -1.82
CA GLU A 240 -0.92 -2.51 -2.70
C GLU A 240 -2.30 -1.89 -2.37
N PRO A 241 -2.57 -1.48 -1.11
CA PRO A 241 -3.91 -1.09 -0.65
C PRO A 241 -4.44 0.19 -1.29
N THR A 242 -3.62 0.94 -2.03
CA THR A 242 -4.00 2.20 -2.69
C THR A 242 -3.95 2.15 -4.20
N SER A 243 -3.83 0.95 -4.78
CA SER A 243 -3.81 0.80 -6.23
C SER A 243 -5.12 1.29 -6.86
N GLY A 244 -5.04 2.26 -7.78
CA GLY A 244 -6.20 2.83 -8.46
C GLY A 244 -7.07 3.77 -7.62
N LEU A 245 -6.65 4.18 -6.42
CA LEU A 245 -7.38 5.11 -5.59
C LEU A 245 -7.03 6.57 -5.93
N ASP A 246 -8.07 7.41 -5.96
CA ASP A 246 -7.94 8.87 -5.97
C ASP A 246 -7.37 9.40 -4.65
N TYR A 247 -7.20 10.73 -4.55
CA TYR A 247 -6.61 11.35 -3.37
C TYR A 247 -7.44 11.11 -2.10
N GLU A 248 -8.76 11.34 -2.15
CA GLU A 248 -9.64 11.19 -0.98
C GLU A 248 -9.72 9.73 -0.51
N SER A 249 -9.89 8.80 -1.44
CA SER A 249 -9.94 7.36 -1.13
C SER A 249 -8.61 6.87 -0.53
N MET A 250 -7.47 7.36 -1.03
CA MET A 250 -6.17 7.06 -0.46
C MET A 250 -6.04 7.62 0.96
N ARG A 251 -6.45 8.87 1.20
CA ARG A 251 -6.43 9.48 2.53
C ARG A 251 -7.32 8.73 3.53
N CYS A 252 -8.49 8.32 3.08
CA CYS A 252 -9.39 7.46 3.87
C CYS A 252 -8.70 6.14 4.21
N ALA A 253 -8.12 5.44 3.24
CA ALA A 253 -7.39 4.19 3.47
C ALA A 253 -6.22 4.38 4.46
N CYS A 254 -5.46 5.50 4.36
CA CYS A 254 -4.41 5.83 5.33
C CYS A 254 -4.96 5.94 6.76
N ALA A 255 -6.04 6.70 6.95
CA ALA A 255 -6.64 6.92 8.27
C ALA A 255 -7.12 5.58 8.86
N LEU A 256 -7.77 4.75 8.05
CA LEU A 256 -8.27 3.45 8.45
C LEU A 256 -7.16 2.47 8.81
N ILE A 257 -6.13 2.35 7.96
CA ILE A 257 -4.98 1.47 8.23
C ILE A 257 -4.26 1.92 9.51
N ARG A 258 -4.09 3.22 9.73
CA ARG A 258 -3.49 3.74 10.98
C ARG A 258 -4.32 3.39 12.21
N GLU A 259 -5.65 3.49 12.12
CA GLU A 259 -6.54 3.14 13.23
C GLU A 259 -6.44 1.64 13.56
N VAL A 260 -6.54 0.79 12.54
CA VAL A 260 -6.42 -0.67 12.69
C VAL A 260 -5.05 -1.06 13.25
N SER A 261 -3.98 -0.41 12.77
CA SER A 261 -2.60 -0.70 13.19
C SER A 261 -2.32 -0.36 14.65
N ARG A 262 -3.11 0.53 15.28
CA ARG A 262 -2.98 0.80 16.73
C ARG A 262 -3.25 -0.41 17.61
N GLN A 263 -4.03 -1.37 17.09
CA GLN A 263 -4.40 -2.60 17.81
C GLN A 263 -3.50 -3.78 17.41
N ALA A 264 -2.69 -3.63 16.37
CA ALA A 264 -1.78 -4.65 15.88
C ALA A 264 -0.37 -4.48 16.44
N GLU A 265 0.36 -5.58 16.50
CA GLU A 265 1.77 -5.58 16.88
C GLU A 265 2.70 -5.29 15.69
N LEU A 266 2.24 -5.54 14.46
CA LEU A 266 2.96 -5.25 13.24
C LEU A 266 1.99 -5.07 12.08
N SER A 267 2.13 -3.98 11.35
CA SER A 267 1.45 -3.77 10.07
C SER A 267 2.47 -3.63 8.95
N LEU A 268 2.40 -4.51 7.94
CA LEU A 268 3.21 -4.40 6.73
C LEU A 268 2.35 -3.86 5.60
N VAL A 269 2.85 -2.87 4.89
CA VAL A 269 2.21 -2.33 3.70
C VAL A 269 3.17 -2.45 2.52
N ILE A 270 2.90 -3.40 1.63
CA ILE A 270 3.63 -3.52 0.37
C ILE A 270 3.07 -2.44 -0.56
N THR A 271 3.91 -1.50 -0.99
CA THR A 271 3.43 -0.43 -1.85
C THR A 271 4.54 0.27 -2.63
N HIS A 272 4.16 0.83 -3.78
CA HIS A 272 4.95 1.73 -4.62
C HIS A 272 4.41 3.17 -4.58
N ASP A 273 3.64 3.52 -3.56
CA ASP A 273 2.97 4.80 -3.40
C ASP A 273 3.69 5.66 -2.36
N LEU A 274 4.61 6.54 -2.82
CA LEU A 274 5.36 7.42 -1.92
C LEU A 274 4.45 8.34 -1.09
N GLU A 275 3.36 8.83 -1.68
CA GLU A 275 2.41 9.71 -1.00
C GLU A 275 1.72 8.97 0.15
N PHE A 276 1.31 7.72 -0.08
CA PHE A 276 0.78 6.86 0.96
C PHE A 276 1.82 6.53 2.05
N ILE A 277 3.06 6.18 1.65
CA ILE A 277 4.15 5.91 2.60
C ILE A 277 4.34 7.10 3.53
N MET A 278 4.41 8.32 2.97
CA MET A 278 4.60 9.55 3.74
C MET A 278 3.41 9.91 4.65
N ALA A 279 2.19 9.47 4.30
CA ALA A 279 0.98 9.74 5.06
C ALA A 279 0.65 8.66 6.11
N CYS A 280 1.10 7.42 5.91
CA CYS A 280 0.64 6.27 6.70
C CYS A 280 1.76 5.53 7.46
N CYS A 281 2.93 5.34 6.85
CA CYS A 281 3.94 4.43 7.36
C CYS A 281 4.91 5.10 8.33
N THR A 282 5.46 4.32 9.27
CA THR A 282 6.38 4.77 10.30
C THR A 282 7.82 4.34 10.02
N CYS A 283 7.98 3.20 9.33
CA CYS A 283 9.27 2.63 8.93
C CYS A 283 9.24 2.19 7.47
N VAL A 284 10.42 2.00 6.90
CA VAL A 284 10.62 1.44 5.56
C VAL A 284 11.50 0.20 5.63
N LEU A 285 11.04 -0.89 5.03
CA LEU A 285 11.83 -2.10 4.73
C LEU A 285 12.05 -2.16 3.21
N HIS A 286 13.28 -1.97 2.79
CA HIS A 286 13.66 -2.09 1.38
C HIS A 286 14.18 -3.51 1.11
N ILE A 287 13.45 -4.25 0.28
CA ILE A 287 13.87 -5.59 -0.19
C ILE A 287 14.32 -5.46 -1.64
N ASP A 288 15.49 -5.99 -1.93
CA ASP A 288 16.08 -6.00 -3.27
C ASP A 288 16.70 -7.36 -3.56
N HIS A 289 16.40 -7.95 -4.72
CA HIS A 289 16.86 -9.29 -5.11
C HIS A 289 16.75 -10.35 -3.99
N GLY A 290 15.62 -10.36 -3.28
CA GLY A 290 15.35 -11.33 -2.22
C GLY A 290 16.10 -11.07 -0.91
N THR A 291 16.79 -9.96 -0.75
CA THR A 291 17.56 -9.61 0.45
C THR A 291 17.09 -8.29 1.06
N VAL A 292 17.35 -8.08 2.34
CA VAL A 292 17.11 -6.80 3.01
C VAL A 292 18.24 -5.85 2.64
N LYS A 293 17.93 -4.84 1.83
CA LYS A 293 18.86 -3.76 1.48
C LYS A 293 18.96 -2.73 2.60
N ALA A 294 17.83 -2.43 3.25
CA ALA A 294 17.78 -1.49 4.36
C ALA A 294 16.47 -1.64 5.16
N PHE A 295 16.57 -1.32 6.45
CA PHE A 295 15.42 -1.04 7.32
C PHE A 295 15.71 0.25 8.07
N TYR A 296 14.76 1.19 8.08
CA TYR A 296 14.95 2.49 8.71
C TYR A 296 13.62 3.16 9.07
N PRO A 297 13.58 3.99 10.14
CA PRO A 297 12.41 4.78 10.51
C PRO A 297 12.19 5.93 9.52
N LEU A 298 10.95 6.40 9.39
CA LEU A 298 10.58 7.58 8.61
C LEU A 298 10.73 8.89 9.41
N ASP A 299 11.85 9.02 10.12
CA ASP A 299 12.31 10.29 10.67
C ASP A 299 12.75 11.26 9.55
N SER A 300 13.30 12.41 9.89
CA SER A 300 13.74 13.40 8.90
C SER A 300 14.74 12.85 7.89
N ARG A 301 15.63 11.92 8.29
CA ARG A 301 16.63 11.29 7.43
C ARG A 301 16.00 10.19 6.56
N GLY A 302 15.16 9.36 7.16
CA GLY A 302 14.44 8.30 6.45
C GLY A 302 13.50 8.85 5.38
N LYS A 303 12.82 9.96 5.68
CA LYS A 303 11.98 10.68 4.70
C LYS A 303 12.77 11.17 3.49
N ALA A 304 13.94 11.77 3.72
CA ALA A 304 14.81 12.20 2.63
C ALA A 304 15.33 10.99 1.83
N ARG A 305 15.64 9.88 2.51
CA ARG A 305 16.12 8.65 1.88
C ARG A 305 15.04 8.01 1.00
N VAL A 306 13.82 7.80 1.51
CA VAL A 306 12.76 7.18 0.72
C VAL A 306 12.39 8.04 -0.48
N LYS A 307 12.29 9.37 -0.34
CA LYS A 307 12.11 10.27 -1.48
C LYS A 307 13.18 10.07 -2.54
N LYS A 308 14.45 10.02 -2.12
CA LYS A 308 15.57 9.78 -3.02
C LYS A 308 15.44 8.42 -3.73
N GLU A 309 15.07 7.36 -3.04
CA GLU A 309 14.87 6.02 -3.64
C GLU A 309 13.78 6.01 -4.71
N PHE A 310 12.70 6.79 -4.53
CA PHE A 310 11.63 6.94 -5.52
C PHE A 310 11.97 7.91 -6.68
N LEU A 311 12.88 8.86 -6.48
CA LEU A 311 13.23 9.90 -7.45
C LEU A 311 14.52 9.57 -8.23
N LEU A 312 15.52 8.92 -7.62
CA LEU A 312 16.83 8.60 -8.22
C LEU A 312 16.78 7.48 -9.24
N GLN A 313 15.73 6.72 -9.34
CA GLN A 313 15.54 5.84 -10.49
C GLN A 313 15.42 6.62 -11.80
N LYS A 314 15.28 7.97 -11.75
CA LYS A 314 15.40 8.85 -12.91
C LYS A 314 16.85 9.12 -13.37
N GLU A 315 17.82 9.12 -12.47
CA GLU A 315 19.21 9.54 -12.81
C GLU A 315 20.13 8.42 -13.24
N SER A 316 19.82 7.16 -12.91
CA SER A 316 20.67 6.02 -13.26
C SER A 316 20.47 5.50 -14.69
N GLU A 317 19.36 5.86 -15.36
CA GLU A 317 19.09 5.46 -16.75
C GLU A 317 19.43 6.55 -17.78
N GLU A 318 19.65 7.80 -17.37
CA GLU A 318 20.19 8.86 -18.25
C GLU A 318 21.71 8.70 -18.51
N ARG A 319 22.37 7.68 -17.94
CA ARG A 319 23.82 7.41 -18.07
C ARG A 319 24.17 6.10 -18.76
N LEU A 320 23.20 5.40 -19.35
CA LEU A 320 23.41 4.23 -20.21
C LEU A 320 22.84 4.51 -21.61
#